data_dd7fee03cfd90fbf7b98f314bfcb17e3
#
_entry.id   dd7fee03cfd90fbf7b98f314bfcb17e3
#
_cell.length_a   1.000
_cell.length_b   1.000
_cell.length_c   1.000
_cell.angle_alpha   90.00
_cell.angle_beta   90.00
_cell.angle_gamma   90.00
#
_symmetry.space_group_name_H-M   'P 1'
#
loop_
_entity.id
_entity.type
_entity.pdbx_description
1 polymer ?
#
loop_
_entity_poly.entity_id
_entity_poly.type
_entity_poly.pdbx_seq_one_letter_code
_entity_poly.pdbx_strand_id
1 'polypeptide(L)'
;MCIRDRVGRIAAGLYLAAAVAAAAALLIAWWQSIHMQTFIQATNLMTWTHPRPGSLASVLLATAMMSIAAAMVAMPGILAVNTWLGRRWVRWGAIGGVAVGCAAVTLNWVSWIGMPFLIAAGVMVWLPPVRRWMDSLRPVTHEAERPTFPMRYGRVPQHY
;
A
#
# COMPACT_ATOMS: atom_id res chain seq x y z
N MET A 1 -19.03 -12.18 -17.91
CA MET A 1 -18.11 -11.55 -16.93
C MET A 1 -17.60 -12.64 -16.01
N CYS A 2 -16.33 -13.03 -16.14
CA CYS A 2 -15.81 -14.23 -15.49
C CYS A 2 -15.65 -14.04 -13.98
N ILE A 3 -15.91 -15.09 -13.20
CA ILE A 3 -15.70 -15.17 -11.74
C ILE A 3 -14.30 -14.66 -11.37
N ARG A 4 -13.32 -14.87 -12.22
CA ARG A 4 -11.93 -14.44 -12.12
C ARG A 4 -11.77 -12.92 -11.96
N ASP A 5 -12.55 -12.11 -12.69
CA ASP A 5 -12.47 -10.65 -12.63
C ASP A 5 -13.06 -10.10 -11.31
N ARG A 6 -14.04 -10.82 -10.75
CA ARG A 6 -14.63 -10.44 -9.47
C ARG A 6 -13.64 -10.58 -8.32
N VAL A 7 -12.85 -11.66 -8.29
CA VAL A 7 -11.91 -11.94 -7.19
C VAL A 7 -10.80 -10.89 -7.12
N GLY A 8 -10.26 -10.47 -8.27
CA GLY A 8 -9.26 -9.41 -8.33
C GLY A 8 -9.79 -8.05 -7.85
N ARG A 9 -11.03 -7.71 -8.27
CA ARG A 9 -11.70 -6.48 -7.83
C ARG A 9 -12.03 -6.50 -6.34
N ILE A 10 -12.40 -7.66 -5.79
CA ILE A 10 -12.65 -7.82 -4.35
C ILE A 10 -11.34 -7.59 -3.58
N ALA A 11 -10.21 -8.14 -4.01
CA ALA A 11 -8.92 -7.91 -3.37
C ALA A 11 -8.53 -6.42 -3.35
N ALA A 12 -8.70 -5.72 -4.48
CA ALA A 12 -8.46 -4.27 -4.56
C ALA A 12 -9.44 -3.48 -3.66
N GLY A 13 -10.72 -3.89 -3.63
CA GLY A 13 -11.75 -3.29 -2.76
C GLY A 13 -11.43 -3.46 -1.27
N LEU A 14 -10.90 -4.60 -0.86
CA LEU A 14 -10.49 -4.84 0.53
C LEU A 14 -9.31 -3.95 0.94
N TYR A 15 -8.32 -3.74 0.05
CA TYR A 15 -7.26 -2.78 0.31
C TYR A 15 -7.79 -1.35 0.42
N LEU A 16 -8.74 -0.97 -0.44
CA LEU A 16 -9.38 0.34 -0.34
C LEU A 16 -10.15 0.49 0.98
N ALA A 17 -10.90 -0.54 1.38
CA ALA A 17 -11.59 -0.55 2.66
C ALA A 17 -10.63 -0.43 3.84
N ALA A 18 -9.46 -1.10 3.79
CA ALA A 18 -8.40 -0.96 4.79
C ALA A 18 -7.87 0.49 4.84
N ALA A 19 -7.64 1.13 3.68
CA ALA A 19 -7.18 2.52 3.62
C ALA A 19 -8.21 3.49 4.21
N VAL A 20 -9.49 3.32 3.87
CA VAL A 20 -10.59 4.14 4.40
C VAL A 20 -10.75 3.94 5.91
N ALA A 21 -10.70 2.69 6.39
CA ALA A 21 -10.76 2.38 7.81
C ALA A 21 -9.58 2.99 8.58
N ALA A 22 -8.36 2.94 8.04
CA ALA A 22 -7.18 3.58 8.62
C ALA A 22 -7.34 5.10 8.66
N ALA A 23 -7.82 5.74 7.59
CA ALA A 23 -8.07 7.18 7.54
C ALA A 23 -9.13 7.59 8.57
N ALA A 24 -10.23 6.83 8.67
CA ALA A 24 -11.27 7.08 9.66
C ALA A 24 -10.73 6.93 11.10
N ALA A 25 -9.91 5.91 11.36
CA ALA A 25 -9.27 5.70 12.65
C ALA A 25 -8.36 6.89 13.04
N LEU A 26 -7.59 7.43 12.07
CA LEU A 26 -6.76 8.60 12.31
C LEU A 26 -7.58 9.87 12.58
N LEU A 27 -8.70 10.05 11.88
CA LEU A 27 -9.61 11.17 12.14
C LEU A 27 -10.21 11.09 13.55
N ILE A 28 -10.63 9.88 13.97
CA ILE A 28 -11.14 9.64 15.33
C ILE A 28 -10.04 9.91 16.35
N ALA A 29 -8.82 9.41 16.13
CA ALA A 29 -7.68 9.64 17.01
C ALA A 29 -7.34 11.14 17.12
N TRP A 30 -7.36 11.84 15.98
CA TRP A 30 -7.16 13.30 15.95
C TRP A 30 -8.25 14.02 16.73
N TRP A 31 -9.52 13.68 16.52
CA TRP A 31 -10.64 14.25 17.29
C TRP A 31 -10.49 14.01 18.79
N GLN A 32 -10.11 12.79 19.19
CA GLN A 32 -9.86 12.47 20.58
C GLN A 32 -8.69 13.28 21.16
N SER A 33 -7.61 13.46 20.39
CA SER A 33 -6.41 14.17 20.85
C SER A 33 -6.67 15.64 21.18
N ILE A 34 -7.63 16.29 20.53
CA ILE A 34 -8.04 17.67 20.82
C ILE A 34 -8.70 17.81 22.21
N HIS A 35 -9.30 16.72 22.69
CA HIS A 35 -10.01 16.70 23.97
C HIS A 35 -9.17 16.12 25.13
N MET A 36 -7.93 15.71 24.88
CA MET A 36 -7.05 15.14 25.89
C MET A 36 -6.34 16.24 26.69
N GLN A 37 -6.24 16.04 28.01
CA GLN A 37 -5.58 16.98 28.90
C GLN A 37 -4.05 16.94 28.81
N THR A 38 -3.46 15.83 28.35
CA THR A 38 -2.01 15.63 28.26
C THR A 38 -1.61 14.94 26.98
N PHE A 39 -0.54 15.43 26.35
CA PHE A 39 0.02 14.87 25.11
C PHE A 39 0.50 13.41 25.24
N ILE A 40 0.88 12.99 26.44
CA ILE A 40 1.34 11.63 26.75
C ILE A 40 0.23 10.58 26.49
N GLN A 41 -1.03 10.96 26.66
CA GLN A 41 -2.18 10.07 26.47
C GLN A 41 -2.59 9.93 24.98
N ALA A 42 -1.97 10.68 24.09
CA ALA A 42 -2.37 10.71 22.67
C ALA A 42 -2.11 9.37 21.97
N THR A 43 -1.12 8.59 22.41
CA THR A 43 -0.77 7.32 21.77
C THR A 43 -0.18 6.33 22.77
N ASN A 44 -0.30 5.03 22.41
CA ASN A 44 0.26 3.94 23.21
C ASN A 44 1.79 4.08 23.38
N LEU A 45 2.50 4.47 22.30
CA LEU A 45 3.95 4.62 22.36
C LEU A 45 4.39 5.70 23.35
N MET A 46 3.71 6.84 23.36
CA MET A 46 3.99 7.92 24.33
C MET A 46 3.67 7.49 25.76
N THR A 47 2.57 6.75 25.95
CA THR A 47 2.21 6.17 27.25
C THR A 47 3.22 5.16 27.75
N TRP A 48 3.84 4.36 26.87
CA TRP A 48 4.84 3.36 27.27
C TRP A 48 6.22 3.96 27.56
N THR A 49 6.60 5.01 26.84
CA THR A 49 7.96 5.57 26.90
C THR A 49 8.10 6.74 27.85
N HIS A 50 6.98 7.41 28.20
CA HIS A 50 6.96 8.60 29.07
C HIS A 50 8.07 9.64 28.75
N PRO A 51 8.21 10.09 27.51
CA PRO A 51 9.27 11.01 27.11
C PRO A 51 9.08 12.37 27.83
N ARG A 52 10.20 13.00 28.25
CA ARG A 52 10.13 14.34 28.82
C ARG A 52 9.67 15.33 27.77
N PRO A 53 8.63 16.15 28.07
CA PRO A 53 8.15 17.18 27.12
C PRO A 53 9.29 18.11 26.69
N GLY A 54 9.37 18.42 25.40
CA GLY A 54 10.42 19.30 24.84
C GLY A 54 11.78 18.61 24.64
N SER A 55 11.95 17.33 24.98
CA SER A 55 13.19 16.60 24.71
C SER A 55 13.31 16.18 23.23
N LEU A 56 14.54 15.99 22.76
CA LEU A 56 14.80 15.44 21.43
C LEU A 56 14.07 14.09 21.22
N ALA A 57 14.01 13.27 22.25
CA ALA A 57 13.31 11.99 22.23
C ALA A 57 11.80 12.16 21.94
N SER A 58 11.14 13.16 22.54
CA SER A 58 9.71 13.43 22.28
C SER A 58 9.45 13.85 20.84
N VAL A 59 10.35 14.66 20.25
CA VAL A 59 10.26 15.08 18.84
C VAL A 59 10.44 13.91 17.90
N LEU A 60 11.47 13.06 18.13
CA LEU A 60 11.72 11.87 17.33
C LEU A 60 10.56 10.87 17.38
N LEU A 61 10.00 10.62 18.57
CA LEU A 61 8.84 9.76 18.75
C LEU A 61 7.61 10.32 18.02
N ALA A 62 7.33 11.63 18.14
CA ALA A 62 6.23 12.26 17.42
C ALA A 62 6.40 12.12 15.89
N THR A 63 7.61 12.35 15.39
CA THR A 63 7.90 12.20 13.95
C THR A 63 7.73 10.76 13.50
N ALA A 64 8.22 9.79 14.27
CA ALA A 64 8.05 8.36 13.97
C ALA A 64 6.57 7.97 13.91
N MET A 65 5.76 8.46 14.85
CA MET A 65 4.32 8.18 14.88
C MET A 65 3.58 8.81 13.72
N MET A 66 3.91 10.03 13.34
CA MET A 66 3.35 10.67 12.14
C MET A 66 3.71 9.88 10.87
N SER A 67 4.93 9.35 10.80
CA SER A 67 5.37 8.51 9.67
C SER A 67 4.60 7.19 9.61
N ILE A 68 4.40 6.52 10.75
CA ILE A 68 3.59 5.29 10.83
C ILE A 68 2.13 5.58 10.45
N ALA A 69 1.55 6.67 10.94
CA ALA A 69 0.19 7.07 10.62
C ALA A 69 0.01 7.33 9.11
N ALA A 70 0.93 8.07 8.51
CA ALA A 70 0.93 8.32 7.07
C ALA A 70 1.07 7.01 6.27
N ALA A 71 1.98 6.12 6.67
CA ALA A 71 2.18 4.84 6.02
C ALA A 71 0.96 3.91 6.12
N MET A 72 0.24 3.94 7.24
CA MET A 72 -0.99 3.15 7.45
C MET A 72 -2.10 3.46 6.45
N VAL A 73 -2.22 4.72 6.02
CA VAL A 73 -3.21 5.13 5.01
C VAL A 73 -2.66 4.94 3.60
N ALA A 74 -1.40 5.37 3.38
CA ALA A 74 -0.79 5.36 2.07
C ALA A 74 -0.56 3.94 1.53
N MET A 75 -0.05 3.02 2.37
CA MET A 75 0.29 1.66 1.92
C MET A 75 -0.91 0.89 1.38
N PRO A 76 -2.04 0.73 2.10
CA PRO A 76 -3.18 0.03 1.54
C PRO A 76 -3.78 0.77 0.34
N GLY A 77 -3.76 2.10 0.29
CA GLY A 77 -4.19 2.87 -0.87
C GLY A 77 -3.35 2.58 -2.12
N ILE A 78 -2.03 2.59 -1.98
CA ILE A 78 -1.08 2.24 -3.05
C ILE A 78 -1.30 0.77 -3.48
N LEU A 79 -1.47 -0.15 -2.54
CA LEU A 79 -1.74 -1.55 -2.83
C LEU A 79 -3.07 -1.75 -3.55
N ALA A 80 -4.13 -1.01 -3.19
CA ALA A 80 -5.42 -1.05 -3.87
C ALA A 80 -5.29 -0.69 -5.36
N VAL A 81 -4.67 0.46 -5.66
CA VAL A 81 -4.48 0.93 -7.04
C VAL A 81 -3.58 -0.03 -7.83
N ASN A 82 -2.48 -0.49 -7.25
CA ASN A 82 -1.55 -1.38 -7.95
C ASN A 82 -2.10 -2.81 -8.10
N THR A 83 -2.96 -3.26 -7.19
CA THR A 83 -3.73 -4.51 -7.36
C THR A 83 -4.68 -4.36 -8.54
N TRP A 84 -5.42 -3.26 -8.62
CA TRP A 84 -6.30 -2.96 -9.74
C TRP A 84 -5.57 -2.93 -11.09
N LEU A 85 -4.34 -2.39 -11.11
CA LEU A 85 -3.47 -2.36 -12.29
C LEU A 85 -2.74 -3.70 -12.58
N GLY A 86 -2.93 -4.73 -11.77
CA GLY A 86 -2.32 -6.05 -11.96
C GLY A 86 -0.81 -6.10 -11.75
N ARG A 87 -0.24 -5.24 -10.93
CA ARG A 87 1.20 -5.17 -10.70
C ARG A 87 1.71 -6.30 -9.81
N ARG A 88 2.77 -7.03 -10.22
CA ARG A 88 3.32 -8.20 -9.48
C ARG A 88 3.94 -7.87 -8.13
N TRP A 89 4.51 -6.68 -7.98
CA TRP A 89 5.17 -6.29 -6.75
C TRP A 89 4.21 -6.18 -5.56
N VAL A 90 2.89 -6.07 -5.82
CA VAL A 90 1.85 -6.00 -4.79
C VAL A 90 1.94 -7.14 -3.77
N ARG A 91 2.41 -8.32 -4.18
CA ARG A 91 2.59 -9.46 -3.26
C ARG A 91 3.58 -9.15 -2.16
N TRP A 92 4.73 -8.59 -2.54
CA TRP A 92 5.74 -8.16 -1.58
C TRP A 92 5.28 -6.94 -0.81
N GLY A 93 4.59 -6.01 -1.48
CA GLY A 93 3.95 -4.87 -0.85
C GLY A 93 2.92 -5.27 0.20
N ALA A 94 2.19 -6.39 0.01
CA ALA A 94 1.24 -6.91 0.99
C ALA A 94 1.92 -7.27 2.33
N ILE A 95 3.10 -7.87 2.29
CA ILE A 95 3.89 -8.18 3.50
C ILE A 95 4.27 -6.88 4.21
N GLY A 96 4.79 -5.90 3.47
CA GLY A 96 5.10 -4.57 4.01
C GLY A 96 3.87 -3.87 4.59
N GLY A 97 2.72 -3.98 3.91
CA GLY A 97 1.45 -3.44 4.40
C GLY A 97 1.02 -4.04 5.75
N VAL A 98 1.12 -5.36 5.89
CA VAL A 98 0.84 -6.04 7.17
C VAL A 98 1.82 -5.62 8.26
N ALA A 99 3.11 -5.49 7.94
CA ALA A 99 4.12 -5.02 8.91
C ALA A 99 3.81 -3.59 9.41
N VAL A 100 3.44 -2.68 8.51
CA VAL A 100 2.99 -1.32 8.87
C VAL A 100 1.71 -1.38 9.72
N GLY A 101 0.75 -2.25 9.36
CA GLY A 101 -0.45 -2.47 10.15
C GLY A 101 -0.14 -2.97 11.56
N CYS A 102 0.83 -3.89 11.74
CA CYS A 102 1.28 -4.31 13.06
C CYS A 102 1.92 -3.16 13.84
N ALA A 103 2.69 -2.29 13.19
CA ALA A 103 3.26 -1.10 13.82
C ALA A 103 2.18 -0.12 14.31
N ALA A 104 0.97 -0.19 13.77
CA ALA A 104 -0.17 0.64 14.18
C ALA A 104 -0.59 0.46 15.65
N VAL A 105 -0.20 -0.64 16.30
CA VAL A 105 -0.41 -0.82 17.75
C VAL A 105 0.24 0.28 18.57
N THR A 106 1.34 0.86 18.06
CA THR A 106 2.04 1.96 18.73
C THR A 106 1.24 3.26 18.74
N LEU A 107 0.27 3.41 17.83
CA LEU A 107 -0.61 4.57 17.77
C LEU A 107 -1.77 4.42 18.76
N ASN A 108 -2.74 3.60 18.45
CA ASN A 108 -3.89 3.32 19.32
C ASN A 108 -4.64 2.05 18.87
N TRP A 109 -5.56 1.56 19.69
CA TRP A 109 -6.37 0.38 19.39
C TRP A 109 -7.34 0.59 18.22
N VAL A 110 -7.81 1.81 18.00
CA VAL A 110 -8.73 2.15 16.91
C VAL A 110 -8.06 1.93 15.55
N SER A 111 -6.75 2.13 15.48
CA SER A 111 -5.94 1.91 14.26
C SER A 111 -6.00 0.46 13.74
N TRP A 112 -6.40 -0.49 14.57
CA TRP A 112 -6.51 -1.90 14.19
C TRP A 112 -7.79 -2.27 13.44
N ILE A 113 -8.76 -1.37 13.35
CA ILE A 113 -10.02 -1.62 12.63
C ILE A 113 -9.76 -1.98 11.16
N GLY A 114 -8.71 -1.44 10.55
CA GLY A 114 -8.31 -1.74 9.18
C GLY A 114 -7.57 -3.07 8.99
N MET A 115 -7.03 -3.68 10.06
CA MET A 115 -6.20 -4.89 9.99
C MET A 115 -6.88 -6.10 9.36
N PRO A 116 -8.11 -6.48 9.73
CA PRO A 116 -8.75 -7.64 9.12
C PRO A 116 -8.90 -7.50 7.60
N PHE A 117 -9.21 -6.31 7.10
CA PHE A 117 -9.31 -6.05 5.67
C PHE A 117 -7.94 -6.14 4.99
N LEU A 118 -6.90 -5.62 5.63
CA LEU A 118 -5.52 -5.65 5.12
C LEU A 118 -4.99 -7.08 5.05
N ILE A 119 -5.21 -7.90 6.07
CA ILE A 119 -4.81 -9.30 6.12
C ILE A 119 -5.59 -10.10 5.06
N ALA A 120 -6.92 -9.93 5.00
CA ALA A 120 -7.75 -10.61 4.01
C ALA A 120 -7.31 -10.28 2.57
N ALA A 121 -7.08 -9.01 2.27
CA ALA A 121 -6.56 -8.57 0.98
C ALA A 121 -5.18 -9.16 0.69
N GLY A 122 -4.28 -9.14 1.67
CA GLY A 122 -2.94 -9.72 1.58
C GLY A 122 -2.97 -11.20 1.24
N VAL A 123 -3.78 -11.99 1.95
CA VAL A 123 -3.97 -13.42 1.67
C VAL A 123 -4.55 -13.63 0.26
N MET A 124 -5.57 -12.84 -0.13
CA MET A 124 -6.19 -12.98 -1.45
C MET A 124 -5.22 -12.76 -2.60
N VAL A 125 -4.25 -11.83 -2.48
CA VAL A 125 -3.24 -11.56 -3.52
C VAL A 125 -2.32 -12.77 -3.78
N TRP A 126 -2.16 -13.66 -2.79
CA TRP A 126 -1.39 -14.90 -2.95
C TRP A 126 -2.18 -16.04 -3.57
N LEU A 127 -3.51 -15.96 -3.61
CA LEU A 127 -4.35 -17.00 -4.18
C LEU A 127 -4.16 -17.14 -5.71
N PRO A 128 -4.18 -18.37 -6.24
CA PRO A 128 -4.00 -18.63 -7.68
C PRO A 128 -4.98 -17.85 -8.59
N PRO A 129 -6.27 -17.69 -8.23
CA PRO A 129 -7.22 -16.96 -9.08
C PRO A 129 -6.83 -15.49 -9.27
N VAL A 130 -6.37 -14.80 -8.19
CA VAL A 130 -5.95 -13.40 -8.27
C VAL A 130 -4.66 -13.26 -9.06
N ARG A 131 -3.73 -14.20 -8.91
CA ARG A 131 -2.48 -14.24 -9.69
C ARG A 131 -2.76 -14.33 -11.19
N ARG A 132 -3.63 -15.26 -11.60
CA ARG A 132 -4.04 -15.44 -13.01
C ARG A 132 -4.76 -14.21 -13.56
N TRP A 133 -5.55 -13.53 -12.72
CA TRP A 133 -6.20 -12.28 -13.09
C TRP A 133 -5.18 -11.16 -13.32
N MET A 134 -4.22 -10.98 -12.42
CA MET A 134 -3.13 -9.99 -12.59
C MET A 134 -2.30 -10.26 -13.84
N ASP A 135 -2.04 -11.52 -14.16
CA ASP A 135 -1.29 -11.90 -15.36
C ASP A 135 -2.12 -11.63 -16.64
N SER A 136 -3.45 -11.70 -16.58
CA SER A 136 -4.34 -11.41 -17.72
C SER A 136 -4.51 -9.93 -18.03
N LEU A 137 -4.24 -9.05 -17.06
CA LEU A 137 -4.29 -7.59 -17.25
C LEU A 137 -3.04 -7.03 -17.95
N ARG A 138 -2.02 -7.86 -18.16
CA ARG A 138 -0.84 -7.40 -18.89
C ARG A 138 -1.20 -7.24 -20.34
N PRO A 139 -0.84 -6.10 -20.95
CA PRO A 139 -0.80 -6.06 -22.38
C PRO A 139 0.16 -7.17 -22.81
N VAL A 140 -0.34 -8.08 -23.67
CA VAL A 140 0.56 -8.97 -24.41
C VAL A 140 1.49 -8.01 -25.13
N THR A 141 2.72 -7.89 -24.62
CA THR A 141 3.77 -7.26 -25.38
C THR A 141 3.92 -8.23 -26.56
N HIS A 142 3.16 -7.99 -27.64
CA HIS A 142 3.58 -8.45 -28.92
C HIS A 142 4.98 -7.87 -29.01
N GLU A 143 5.95 -8.72 -28.75
CA GLU A 143 7.32 -8.47 -29.16
C GLU A 143 7.13 -8.10 -30.61
N ALA A 144 7.18 -6.78 -30.85
CA ALA A 144 7.00 -6.25 -32.19
C ALA A 144 8.02 -7.04 -32.97
N GLU A 145 7.51 -7.98 -33.75
CA GLU A 145 8.29 -8.83 -34.62
C GLU A 145 9.15 -7.83 -35.35
N ARG A 146 10.40 -7.70 -34.89
CA ARG A 146 11.32 -6.72 -35.49
C ARG A 146 11.32 -7.12 -36.92
N PRO A 147 10.81 -6.26 -37.83
CA PRO A 147 10.79 -6.64 -39.21
C PRO A 147 12.23 -7.00 -39.58
N THR A 148 12.47 -8.29 -39.76
CA THR A 148 13.75 -8.84 -40.21
C THR A 148 13.92 -8.48 -41.70
N PHE A 149 13.66 -7.21 -42.02
CA PHE A 149 14.09 -6.70 -43.30
C PHE A 149 15.60 -6.51 -43.16
N PRO A 150 16.40 -7.30 -43.87
CA PRO A 150 17.83 -7.01 -43.95
C PRO A 150 17.93 -5.58 -44.48
N MET A 151 18.46 -4.67 -43.68
CA MET A 151 18.74 -3.31 -44.11
C MET A 151 19.73 -3.43 -45.27
N ARG A 152 19.21 -3.43 -46.47
CA ARG A 152 20.00 -3.36 -47.68
C ARG A 152 20.51 -1.92 -47.75
N TYR A 153 21.68 -1.68 -47.20
CA TYR A 153 22.39 -0.43 -47.42
C TYR A 153 22.62 -0.31 -48.94
N GLY A 154 21.77 0.50 -49.58
CA GLY A 154 21.92 0.84 -50.97
C GLY A 154 23.29 1.52 -51.14
N ARG A 155 24.12 0.96 -52.03
CA ARG A 155 25.33 1.65 -52.45
C ARG A 155 24.89 2.99 -53.01
N VAL A 156 25.41 4.08 -52.43
CA VAL A 156 25.25 5.41 -52.98
C VAL A 156 25.93 5.38 -54.37
N PRO A 157 25.23 5.70 -55.46
CA PRO A 157 25.89 5.78 -56.78
C PRO A 157 26.89 6.90 -56.72
N GLN A 158 28.17 6.56 -56.91
CA GLN A 158 29.21 7.54 -57.12
C GLN A 158 29.06 8.05 -58.56
N HIS A 159 28.56 9.27 -58.70
CA HIS A 159 28.62 10.02 -59.96
C HIS A 159 30.04 10.60 -60.10
N TYR A 160 30.78 10.08 -61.07
CA TYR A 160 31.99 10.72 -61.61
C TYR A 160 31.57 11.83 -62.57
#